data_c918cc6f8524b80b62a08ac55de1fd2e
#
_entry.id   c918cc6f8524b80b62a08ac55de1fd2e
#
_cell.length_a   1.000
_cell.length_b   1.000
_cell.length_c   1.000
_cell.angle_alpha   90.00
_cell.angle_beta   90.00
_cell.angle_gamma   90.00
#
_symmetry.space_group_name_H-M   'P 1'
#
loop_
_entity.id
_entity.type
_entity.pdbx_description
1 polymer ?
#
loop_
_entity_poly.entity_id
_entity_poly.type
_entity_poly.pdbx_seq_one_letter_code
_entity_poly.pdbx_strand_id
1 'polypeptide(L)'
;MRTLIVAAVLALSTGSVMAQETVLLHAAGSLRGALTEVSSAFEATGGPKVTQVYRPSGLIREAIAGGERAEVFASANMTHPQALATAGKAGPVVLFARNALCAFVRPGLEVTPANLLDRMLDPATKLGTSTPRADPAGDYAYQVFARAEAVRAGARAALEAKALQLTGGPTSAPVPAGRNAYGHVIAEGKADLFLAYCTNAGPIAREQPGIRMVHLPETLAVGADYGITVIASASPAAYRLALFVLSPPGQQILAKHGFVAPGLPKE
;
A
#
# COMPACT_ATOMS: atom_id res chain seq x y z
N MET A 1 32.71 -75.84 -13.24
CA MET A 1 31.83 -74.79 -13.70
C MET A 1 31.51 -73.93 -12.50
N ARG A 2 32.06 -72.68 -12.40
CA ARG A 2 31.77 -71.72 -11.33
C ARG A 2 30.89 -70.60 -11.93
N THR A 3 29.69 -70.54 -11.48
CA THR A 3 28.71 -69.53 -11.91
C THR A 3 28.93 -68.26 -11.08
N LEU A 4 29.34 -67.17 -11.72
CA LEU A 4 29.42 -65.79 -11.11
C LEU A 4 28.03 -65.17 -11.17
N ILE A 5 27.47 -64.86 -9.98
CA ILE A 5 26.25 -64.05 -9.85
C ILE A 5 26.71 -62.60 -9.73
N VAL A 6 26.37 -61.79 -10.75
CA VAL A 6 26.57 -60.33 -10.71
C VAL A 6 25.31 -59.71 -10.11
N ALA A 7 25.42 -59.20 -8.89
CA ALA A 7 24.35 -58.43 -8.26
C ALA A 7 24.42 -56.97 -8.75
N ALA A 8 23.44 -56.58 -9.54
CA ALA A 8 23.25 -55.16 -9.93
C ALA A 8 22.60 -54.38 -8.77
N VAL A 9 23.37 -53.46 -8.17
CA VAL A 9 22.87 -52.54 -7.17
C VAL A 9 22.17 -51.35 -7.90
N LEU A 10 20.85 -51.34 -7.92
CA LEU A 10 20.10 -50.17 -8.33
C LEU A 10 20.20 -49.08 -7.25
N ALA A 11 20.97 -48.03 -7.48
CA ALA A 11 20.97 -46.82 -6.66
C ALA A 11 19.67 -46.01 -6.94
N LEU A 12 18.67 -46.15 -6.08
CA LEU A 12 17.53 -45.22 -6.06
C LEU A 12 18.01 -43.84 -5.57
N SER A 13 18.24 -42.93 -6.51
CA SER A 13 18.40 -41.51 -6.19
C SER A 13 17.04 -40.96 -5.75
N THR A 14 16.80 -40.86 -4.44
CA THR A 14 15.71 -40.09 -3.85
C THR A 14 15.97 -38.64 -4.11
N GLY A 15 15.48 -38.12 -5.22
CA GLY A 15 15.41 -36.68 -5.46
C GLY A 15 14.54 -36.05 -4.38
N SER A 16 15.16 -35.36 -3.42
CA SER A 16 14.40 -34.52 -2.48
C SER A 16 13.66 -33.48 -3.30
N VAL A 17 12.33 -33.62 -3.40
CA VAL A 17 11.46 -32.55 -3.86
C VAL A 17 11.62 -31.43 -2.84
N MET A 18 12.49 -30.48 -3.12
CA MET A 18 12.60 -29.24 -2.35
C MET A 18 11.25 -28.56 -2.51
N ALA A 19 10.47 -28.51 -1.43
CA ALA A 19 9.26 -27.69 -1.39
C ALA A 19 9.64 -26.30 -1.87
N GLN A 20 9.01 -25.82 -2.95
CA GLN A 20 9.32 -24.53 -3.52
C GLN A 20 9.02 -23.47 -2.45
N GLU A 21 10.08 -22.86 -1.93
CA GLU A 21 9.99 -21.84 -0.89
C GLU A 21 9.10 -20.69 -1.39
N THR A 22 8.10 -20.30 -0.62
CA THR A 22 7.16 -19.23 -0.99
C THR A 22 7.27 -18.12 0.03
N VAL A 23 7.48 -16.88 -0.41
CA VAL A 23 7.53 -15.70 0.47
C VAL A 23 6.13 -15.12 0.64
N LEU A 24 5.74 -14.85 1.88
CA LEU A 24 4.47 -14.22 2.24
C LEU A 24 4.63 -12.70 2.37
N LEU A 25 4.21 -11.95 1.35
CA LEU A 25 4.21 -10.49 1.34
C LEU A 25 2.84 -9.95 1.77
N HIS A 26 2.81 -9.22 2.88
CA HIS A 26 1.67 -8.43 3.31
C HIS A 26 1.94 -6.95 3.02
N ALA A 27 1.05 -6.30 2.27
CA ALA A 27 1.30 -4.93 1.83
C ALA A 27 0.04 -4.05 1.84
N ALA A 28 0.26 -2.74 1.96
CA ALA A 28 -0.79 -1.76 1.83
C ALA A 28 -1.51 -1.85 0.48
N GLY A 29 -2.82 -1.62 0.45
CA GLY A 29 -3.63 -1.69 -0.77
C GLY A 29 -3.12 -0.78 -1.90
N SER A 30 -2.59 0.40 -1.55
CA SER A 30 -1.99 1.35 -2.51
C SER A 30 -0.75 0.83 -3.24
N LEU A 31 -0.08 -0.18 -2.68
CA LEU A 31 1.12 -0.81 -3.25
C LEU A 31 0.81 -1.96 -4.23
N ARG A 32 -0.46 -2.36 -4.35
CA ARG A 32 -0.84 -3.56 -5.11
C ARG A 32 -0.24 -3.60 -6.51
N GLY A 33 -0.44 -2.57 -7.31
CA GLY A 33 0.06 -2.52 -8.69
C GLY A 33 1.59 -2.65 -8.75
N ALA A 34 2.29 -1.84 -7.97
CA ALA A 34 3.75 -1.80 -7.95
C ALA A 34 4.36 -3.10 -7.40
N LEU A 35 3.89 -3.59 -6.25
CA LEU A 35 4.48 -4.78 -5.64
C LEU A 35 4.08 -6.09 -6.33
N THR A 36 2.99 -6.12 -7.08
CA THR A 36 2.69 -7.25 -7.97
C THR A 36 3.73 -7.33 -9.10
N GLU A 37 4.07 -6.20 -9.72
CA GLU A 37 5.11 -6.15 -10.77
C GLU A 37 6.51 -6.43 -10.19
N VAL A 38 6.84 -5.87 -9.01
CA VAL A 38 8.09 -6.17 -8.29
C VAL A 38 8.23 -7.66 -7.98
N SER A 39 7.15 -8.29 -7.48
CA SER A 39 7.15 -9.73 -7.16
C SER A 39 7.39 -10.57 -8.42
N SER A 40 6.73 -10.24 -9.53
CA SER A 40 6.94 -10.93 -10.80
C SER A 40 8.38 -10.76 -11.31
N ALA A 41 8.95 -9.57 -11.20
CA ALA A 41 10.33 -9.29 -11.55
C ALA A 41 11.33 -10.06 -10.66
N PHE A 42 11.08 -10.12 -9.34
CA PHE A 42 11.87 -10.90 -8.39
C PHE A 42 11.85 -12.41 -8.74
N GLU A 43 10.67 -12.98 -9.03
CA GLU A 43 10.52 -14.37 -9.44
C GLU A 43 11.28 -14.65 -10.75
N ALA A 44 11.27 -13.72 -11.70
CA ALA A 44 11.99 -13.83 -12.97
C ALA A 44 13.53 -13.85 -12.79
N THR A 45 14.08 -13.34 -11.68
CA THR A 45 15.50 -13.46 -11.34
C THR A 45 15.87 -14.80 -10.68
N GLY A 46 14.95 -15.76 -10.63
CA GLY A 46 15.14 -17.04 -9.92
C GLY A 46 14.80 -16.96 -8.44
N GLY A 47 14.12 -15.92 -8.00
CA GLY A 47 13.52 -15.84 -6.66
C GLY A 47 12.35 -16.82 -6.50
N PRO A 48 12.04 -17.23 -5.26
CA PRO A 48 10.87 -18.06 -4.99
C PRO A 48 9.57 -17.30 -5.28
N LYS A 49 8.45 -18.06 -5.36
CA LYS A 49 7.11 -17.50 -5.52
C LYS A 49 6.76 -16.55 -4.39
N VAL A 50 6.02 -15.48 -4.69
CA VAL A 50 5.55 -14.50 -3.72
C VAL A 50 4.03 -14.57 -3.62
N THR A 51 3.53 -15.01 -2.47
CA THR A 51 2.11 -14.91 -2.13
C THR A 51 1.83 -13.53 -1.53
N GLN A 52 0.88 -12.80 -2.11
CA GLN A 52 0.64 -11.40 -1.81
C GLN A 52 -0.73 -11.20 -1.14
N VAL A 53 -0.74 -10.50 -0.02
CA VAL A 53 -1.95 -10.08 0.70
C VAL A 53 -1.98 -8.56 0.77
N TYR A 54 -3.06 -7.95 0.27
CA TYR A 54 -3.22 -6.50 0.25
C TYR A 54 -4.41 -6.06 1.08
N ARG A 55 -4.14 -5.34 2.17
CA ARG A 55 -5.13 -4.80 3.12
C ARG A 55 -4.67 -3.43 3.64
N PRO A 56 -5.52 -2.68 4.36
CA PRO A 56 -5.09 -1.50 5.12
C PRO A 56 -3.96 -1.84 6.10
N SER A 57 -2.92 -0.97 6.15
CA SER A 57 -1.68 -1.28 6.89
C SER A 57 -1.90 -1.47 8.40
N GLY A 58 -2.83 -0.74 9.00
CA GLY A 58 -3.17 -0.90 10.41
C GLY A 58 -3.77 -2.29 10.70
N LEU A 59 -4.68 -2.75 9.84
CA LEU A 59 -5.28 -4.08 9.95
C LEU A 59 -4.26 -5.20 9.75
N ILE A 60 -3.29 -5.02 8.82
CA ILE A 60 -2.16 -5.95 8.64
C ILE A 60 -1.31 -6.00 9.91
N ARG A 61 -0.95 -4.83 10.45
CA ARG A 61 -0.16 -4.75 11.70
C ARG A 61 -0.87 -5.48 12.85
N GLU A 62 -2.17 -5.30 13.02
CA GLU A 62 -2.96 -5.98 14.05
C GLU A 62 -2.98 -7.49 13.85
N ALA A 63 -3.19 -7.95 12.63
CA ALA A 63 -3.20 -9.36 12.30
C ALA A 63 -1.84 -10.03 12.56
N ILE A 64 -0.73 -9.42 12.13
CA ILE A 64 0.63 -9.91 12.41
C ILE A 64 0.92 -9.89 13.92
N ALA A 65 0.53 -8.83 14.63
CA ALA A 65 0.66 -8.76 16.08
C ALA A 65 -0.14 -9.86 16.78
N GLY A 66 -1.30 -10.25 16.23
CA GLY A 66 -2.15 -11.35 16.68
C GLY A 66 -1.70 -12.74 16.25
N GLY A 67 -0.59 -12.87 15.50
CA GLY A 67 -0.01 -14.17 15.10
C GLY A 67 -0.31 -14.60 13.68
N GLU A 68 -0.93 -13.76 12.84
CA GLU A 68 -1.06 -14.07 11.40
C GLU A 68 0.33 -14.18 10.78
N ARG A 69 0.55 -15.25 10.03
CA ARG A 69 1.83 -15.52 9.39
C ARG A 69 2.09 -14.52 8.25
N ALA A 70 3.20 -13.84 8.33
CA ALA A 70 3.74 -12.95 7.30
C ALA A 70 5.25 -13.06 7.30
N GLU A 71 5.93 -12.66 6.21
CA GLU A 71 7.38 -12.66 6.14
C GLU A 71 7.93 -11.27 5.77
N VAL A 72 7.25 -10.56 4.85
CA VAL A 72 7.58 -9.17 4.53
C VAL A 72 6.33 -8.32 4.76
N PHE A 73 6.48 -7.20 5.45
CA PHE A 73 5.43 -6.21 5.61
C PHE A 73 5.83 -4.88 4.97
N ALA A 74 5.07 -4.46 3.95
CA ALA A 74 5.22 -3.17 3.27
C ALA A 74 4.01 -2.27 3.57
N SER A 75 4.24 -1.24 4.38
CA SER A 75 3.22 -0.34 4.92
C SER A 75 3.19 1.00 4.19
N ALA A 76 2.01 1.62 4.11
CA ALA A 76 1.82 2.98 3.59
C ALA A 76 2.17 4.08 4.62
N ASN A 77 2.78 3.73 5.75
CA ASN A 77 3.44 4.64 6.70
C ASN A 77 4.61 3.93 7.38
N MET A 78 5.41 4.69 8.14
CA MET A 78 6.51 4.15 8.95
C MET A 78 6.03 3.60 10.29
N THR A 79 4.93 4.12 10.85
CA THR A 79 4.47 3.86 12.23
C THR A 79 4.09 2.40 12.47
N HIS A 80 3.35 1.78 11.53
CA HIS A 80 2.88 0.40 11.71
C HIS A 80 4.01 -0.62 11.71
N PRO A 81 4.97 -0.62 10.76
CA PRO A 81 6.10 -1.55 10.83
C PRO A 81 7.02 -1.25 12.02
N GLN A 82 7.22 0.03 12.41
CA GLN A 82 7.98 0.39 13.60
C GLN A 82 7.36 -0.17 14.88
N ALA A 83 6.03 -0.17 15.00
CA ALA A 83 5.34 -0.78 16.13
C ALA A 83 5.63 -2.29 16.25
N LEU A 84 5.68 -3.03 15.12
CA LEU A 84 6.08 -4.45 15.13
C LEU A 84 7.55 -4.63 15.48
N ALA A 85 8.44 -3.78 14.97
CA ALA A 85 9.86 -3.83 15.29
C ALA A 85 10.11 -3.55 16.79
N THR A 86 9.47 -2.53 17.36
CA THR A 86 9.54 -2.21 18.79
C THR A 86 9.02 -3.37 19.67
N ALA A 87 8.01 -4.10 19.19
CA ALA A 87 7.48 -5.28 19.86
C ALA A 87 8.35 -6.56 19.67
N GLY A 88 9.51 -6.47 19.01
CA GLY A 88 10.39 -7.60 18.71
C GLY A 88 9.82 -8.59 17.67
N LYS A 89 8.76 -8.22 16.95
CA LYS A 89 8.09 -9.07 15.96
C LYS A 89 8.63 -8.87 14.54
N ALA A 90 9.42 -7.84 14.31
CA ALA A 90 10.01 -7.53 13.01
C ALA A 90 11.44 -6.98 13.17
N GLY A 91 12.20 -7.04 12.08
CA GLY A 91 13.53 -6.42 11.98
C GLY A 91 13.46 -4.90 11.76
N PRO A 92 14.59 -4.28 11.35
CA PRO A 92 14.65 -2.86 11.05
C PRO A 92 13.62 -2.44 10.01
N VAL A 93 13.10 -1.22 10.16
CA VAL A 93 12.17 -0.61 9.22
C VAL A 93 12.93 0.30 8.27
N VAL A 94 12.76 0.10 6.97
CA VAL A 94 13.42 0.88 5.93
C VAL A 94 12.38 1.69 5.16
N LEU A 95 12.65 2.98 4.95
CA LEU A 95 11.91 3.82 4.01
C LEU A 95 12.20 3.34 2.59
N PHE A 96 11.19 2.89 1.85
CA PHE A 96 11.39 2.32 0.51
C PHE A 96 10.64 3.05 -0.62
N ALA A 97 9.64 3.87 -0.27
CA ALA A 97 8.89 4.66 -1.21
C ALA A 97 8.28 5.90 -0.52
N ARG A 98 7.96 6.94 -1.29
CA ARG A 98 7.16 8.08 -0.85
C ARG A 98 5.98 8.30 -1.78
N ASN A 99 4.93 8.89 -1.24
CA ASN A 99 3.73 9.25 -1.95
C ASN A 99 3.24 10.63 -1.46
N ALA A 100 2.17 11.14 -2.05
CA ALA A 100 1.48 12.34 -1.58
C ALA A 100 -0.04 12.08 -1.60
N LEU A 101 -0.79 12.87 -0.83
CA LEU A 101 -2.23 12.91 -0.94
C LEU A 101 -2.67 13.84 -2.07
N CYS A 102 -3.76 13.42 -2.74
CA CYS A 102 -4.50 14.17 -3.75
C CYS A 102 -5.99 14.11 -3.42
N ALA A 103 -6.76 15.02 -3.98
CA ALA A 103 -8.22 14.95 -4.00
C ALA A 103 -8.69 14.30 -5.30
N PHE A 104 -9.54 13.29 -5.20
CA PHE A 104 -10.26 12.70 -6.32
C PHE A 104 -11.69 13.23 -6.32
N VAL A 105 -12.14 13.75 -7.45
CA VAL A 105 -13.34 14.58 -7.54
C VAL A 105 -14.27 14.01 -8.61
N ARG A 106 -15.55 13.86 -8.26
CA ARG A 106 -16.58 13.37 -9.20
C ARG A 106 -16.74 14.27 -10.42
N PRO A 107 -17.25 13.75 -11.52
CA PRO A 107 -17.64 14.57 -12.66
C PRO A 107 -18.62 15.70 -12.26
N GLY A 108 -18.46 16.87 -12.89
CA GLY A 108 -19.36 18.01 -12.71
C GLY A 108 -19.16 18.83 -11.42
N LEU A 109 -18.25 18.41 -10.49
CA LEU A 109 -17.84 19.24 -9.37
C LEU A 109 -16.56 20.00 -9.72
N GLU A 110 -16.63 21.33 -9.80
CA GLU A 110 -15.47 22.16 -10.12
C GLU A 110 -14.59 22.39 -8.89
N VAL A 111 -13.43 21.73 -8.90
CA VAL A 111 -12.40 21.82 -7.86
C VAL A 111 -11.07 22.12 -8.51
N THR A 112 -10.35 23.06 -7.94
CA THR A 112 -8.98 23.45 -8.27
C THR A 112 -8.15 23.48 -6.97
N PRO A 113 -6.83 23.49 -7.02
CA PRO A 113 -6.02 23.69 -5.81
C PRO A 113 -6.40 24.96 -5.02
N ALA A 114 -6.80 26.03 -5.72
CA ALA A 114 -7.15 27.30 -5.09
C ALA A 114 -8.47 27.26 -4.29
N ASN A 115 -9.46 26.49 -4.74
CA ASN A 115 -10.77 26.42 -4.07
C ASN A 115 -10.99 25.10 -3.30
N LEU A 116 -9.96 24.23 -3.22
CA LEU A 116 -10.09 22.89 -2.62
C LEU A 116 -10.59 22.95 -1.18
N LEU A 117 -10.03 23.83 -0.35
CA LEU A 117 -10.43 23.95 1.05
C LEU A 117 -11.90 24.40 1.17
N ASP A 118 -12.33 25.34 0.34
CA ASP A 118 -13.74 25.80 0.33
C ASP A 118 -14.68 24.66 -0.05
N ARG A 119 -14.31 23.86 -1.05
CA ARG A 119 -15.09 22.68 -1.45
C ARG A 119 -15.10 21.58 -0.39
N MET A 120 -14.01 21.35 0.31
CA MET A 120 -14.00 20.41 1.43
C MET A 120 -14.87 20.87 2.59
N LEU A 121 -14.94 22.18 2.85
CA LEU A 121 -15.77 22.77 3.92
C LEU A 121 -17.23 22.96 3.53
N ASP A 122 -17.55 22.99 2.25
CA ASP A 122 -18.94 23.18 1.77
C ASP A 122 -19.85 22.05 2.32
N PRO A 123 -20.91 22.37 3.08
CA PRO A 123 -21.83 21.37 3.64
C PRO A 123 -22.46 20.45 2.59
N ALA A 124 -22.64 20.94 1.37
CA ALA A 124 -23.23 20.16 0.27
C ALA A 124 -22.26 19.15 -0.35
N THR A 125 -20.94 19.28 -0.12
CA THR A 125 -19.93 18.37 -0.65
C THR A 125 -19.73 17.19 0.29
N LYS A 126 -19.96 15.95 -0.18
CA LYS A 126 -19.65 14.72 0.56
C LYS A 126 -18.13 14.47 0.51
N LEU A 127 -17.45 14.73 1.64
CA LEU A 127 -16.01 14.53 1.78
C LEU A 127 -15.72 13.11 2.24
N GLY A 128 -15.13 12.27 1.38
CA GLY A 128 -14.73 10.91 1.68
C GLY A 128 -13.28 10.82 2.14
N THR A 129 -13.02 9.91 3.08
CA THR A 129 -11.69 9.53 3.55
C THR A 129 -11.61 8.03 3.81
N SER A 130 -10.39 7.50 3.91
CA SER A 130 -10.17 6.21 4.58
C SER A 130 -10.31 6.37 6.10
N THR A 131 -10.43 5.23 6.80
CA THR A 131 -10.59 5.18 8.26
C THR A 131 -9.23 5.38 8.95
N PRO A 132 -9.04 6.44 9.75
CA PRO A 132 -7.79 6.67 10.49
C PRO A 132 -7.41 5.48 11.39
N ARG A 133 -6.13 5.30 11.64
CA ARG A 133 -5.49 4.21 12.39
C ARG A 133 -5.57 2.83 11.72
N ALA A 134 -6.64 2.52 11.04
CA ALA A 134 -6.78 1.29 10.24
C ALA A 134 -6.07 1.42 8.89
N ASP A 135 -6.23 2.56 8.22
CA ASP A 135 -5.63 2.86 6.92
C ASP A 135 -4.83 4.18 6.97
N PRO A 136 -3.52 4.16 6.69
CA PRO A 136 -2.69 5.37 6.67
C PRO A 136 -3.21 6.49 5.76
N ALA A 137 -3.95 6.18 4.68
CA ALA A 137 -4.59 7.22 3.86
C ALA A 137 -5.58 8.07 4.68
N GLY A 138 -6.26 7.46 5.67
CA GLY A 138 -7.10 8.16 6.64
C GLY A 138 -6.27 9.04 7.57
N ASP A 139 -5.16 8.52 8.12
CA ASP A 139 -4.28 9.29 9.00
C ASP A 139 -3.74 10.53 8.28
N TYR A 140 -3.32 10.39 7.03
CA TYR A 140 -2.83 11.52 6.21
C TYR A 140 -3.96 12.49 5.82
N ALA A 141 -5.18 12.03 5.58
CA ALA A 141 -6.32 12.92 5.36
C ALA A 141 -6.60 13.79 6.60
N TYR A 142 -6.50 13.23 7.80
CA TYR A 142 -6.64 14.00 9.04
C TYR A 142 -5.45 14.94 9.29
N GLN A 143 -4.25 14.64 8.78
CA GLN A 143 -3.15 15.63 8.75
C GLN A 143 -3.44 16.79 7.81
N VAL A 144 -4.11 16.57 6.66
CA VAL A 144 -4.61 17.65 5.80
C VAL A 144 -5.59 18.54 6.58
N PHE A 145 -6.49 17.95 7.38
CA PHE A 145 -7.42 18.72 8.22
C PHE A 145 -6.70 19.54 9.28
N ALA A 146 -5.66 18.97 9.90
CA ALA A 146 -4.82 19.70 10.84
C ALA A 146 -4.10 20.89 10.18
N ARG A 147 -3.60 20.73 8.94
CA ARG A 147 -3.02 21.83 8.16
C ARG A 147 -4.05 22.90 7.77
N ALA A 148 -5.28 22.48 7.48
CA ALA A 148 -6.36 23.38 7.13
C ALA A 148 -6.68 24.37 8.26
N GLU A 149 -6.46 24.02 9.53
CA GLU A 149 -6.62 24.91 10.68
C GLU A 149 -5.72 26.14 10.61
N ALA A 150 -4.48 25.99 10.10
CA ALA A 150 -3.56 27.11 9.92
C ALA A 150 -3.96 28.04 8.76
N VAL A 151 -4.78 27.54 7.81
CA VAL A 151 -5.30 28.32 6.68
C VAL A 151 -6.60 29.02 7.07
N ARG A 152 -7.45 28.34 7.85
CA ARG A 152 -8.76 28.85 8.29
C ARG A 152 -9.09 28.29 9.67
N ALA A 153 -9.22 29.18 10.66
CA ALA A 153 -9.61 28.78 12.01
C ALA A 153 -10.94 28.02 12.04
N GLY A 154 -11.01 26.94 12.79
CA GLY A 154 -12.16 26.03 12.88
C GLY A 154 -12.30 25.02 11.72
N ALA A 155 -11.45 25.10 10.69
CA ALA A 155 -11.51 24.20 9.54
C ALA A 155 -11.27 22.74 9.94
N ARG A 156 -10.33 22.48 10.83
CA ARG A 156 -10.04 21.13 11.32
C ARG A 156 -11.28 20.47 11.91
N ALA A 157 -11.91 21.12 12.88
CA ALA A 157 -13.08 20.57 13.56
C ALA A 157 -14.25 20.34 12.59
N ALA A 158 -14.48 21.30 11.66
CA ALA A 158 -15.53 21.18 10.66
C ALA A 158 -15.28 20.01 9.68
N LEU A 159 -14.04 19.81 9.24
CA LEU A 159 -13.67 18.71 8.34
C LEU A 159 -13.72 17.35 9.03
N GLU A 160 -13.21 17.25 10.27
CA GLU A 160 -13.29 16.02 11.07
C GLU A 160 -14.73 15.58 11.34
N ALA A 161 -15.63 16.55 11.62
CA ALA A 161 -17.05 16.28 11.89
C ALA A 161 -17.83 15.80 10.66
N LYS A 162 -17.47 16.25 9.45
CA LYS A 162 -18.19 15.90 8.22
C LYS A 162 -17.57 14.76 7.42
N ALA A 163 -16.31 14.41 7.68
CA ALA A 163 -15.59 13.40 6.90
C ALA A 163 -16.25 12.00 6.99
N LEU A 164 -16.56 11.45 5.82
CA LEU A 164 -17.14 10.12 5.69
C LEU A 164 -16.01 9.08 5.56
N GLN A 165 -15.84 8.24 6.56
CA GLN A 165 -14.83 7.17 6.58
C GLN A 165 -15.36 5.97 5.77
N LEU A 166 -15.18 5.99 4.44
CA LEU A 166 -15.84 5.07 3.52
C LEU A 166 -15.02 3.81 3.19
N THR A 167 -13.71 3.83 3.43
CA THR A 167 -12.81 2.74 3.06
C THR A 167 -11.79 2.46 4.16
N GLY A 168 -11.12 1.30 4.06
CA GLY A 168 -9.94 1.00 4.86
C GLY A 168 -10.19 0.63 6.32
N GLY A 169 -11.42 0.68 6.81
CA GLY A 169 -11.78 0.27 8.16
C GLY A 169 -12.29 -1.17 8.24
N PRO A 170 -12.34 -1.74 9.45
CA PRO A 170 -12.83 -3.11 9.67
C PRO A 170 -14.31 -3.27 9.30
N THR A 171 -15.09 -2.20 9.33
CA THR A 171 -16.52 -2.16 9.00
C THR A 171 -16.81 -1.50 7.66
N SER A 172 -15.78 -1.13 6.90
CA SER A 172 -15.97 -0.56 5.56
C SER A 172 -16.66 -1.54 4.64
N ALA A 173 -17.61 -1.05 3.82
CA ALA A 173 -18.28 -1.87 2.84
C ALA A 173 -17.27 -2.54 1.88
N PRO A 174 -17.46 -3.81 1.53
CA PRO A 174 -16.58 -4.49 0.59
C PRO A 174 -16.64 -3.83 -0.79
N VAL A 175 -15.50 -3.77 -1.45
CA VAL A 175 -15.37 -3.28 -2.82
C VAL A 175 -15.28 -4.50 -3.75
N PRO A 176 -15.94 -4.49 -4.91
CA PRO A 176 -15.84 -5.60 -5.86
C PRO A 176 -14.39 -5.91 -6.25
N ALA A 177 -14.07 -7.18 -6.43
CA ALA A 177 -12.71 -7.61 -6.75
C ALA A 177 -12.18 -6.90 -8.02
N GLY A 178 -10.93 -6.47 -7.95
CA GLY A 178 -10.26 -5.78 -9.06
C GLY A 178 -10.59 -4.29 -9.21
N ARG A 179 -11.55 -3.74 -8.44
CA ARG A 179 -11.91 -2.32 -8.51
C ARG A 179 -11.07 -1.47 -7.56
N ASN A 180 -10.79 -0.25 -7.97
CA ASN A 180 -10.18 0.75 -7.09
C ASN A 180 -11.23 1.25 -6.06
N ALA A 181 -10.91 1.12 -4.77
CA ALA A 181 -11.87 1.43 -3.70
C ALA A 181 -12.35 2.89 -3.71
N TYR A 182 -11.45 3.83 -3.95
CA TYR A 182 -11.77 5.26 -3.93
C TYR A 182 -12.60 5.68 -5.14
N GLY A 183 -12.19 5.23 -6.35
CA GLY A 183 -12.97 5.44 -7.57
C GLY A 183 -14.36 4.81 -7.50
N HIS A 184 -14.47 3.62 -6.88
CA HIS A 184 -15.74 2.94 -6.69
C HIS A 184 -16.71 3.75 -5.81
N VAL A 185 -16.28 4.20 -4.63
CA VAL A 185 -17.17 4.95 -3.72
C VAL A 185 -17.59 6.31 -4.28
N ILE A 186 -16.74 6.95 -5.11
CA ILE A 186 -17.09 8.17 -5.84
C ILE A 186 -18.14 7.86 -6.92
N ALA A 187 -17.93 6.81 -7.72
CA ALA A 187 -18.85 6.40 -8.78
C ALA A 187 -20.24 6.02 -8.23
N GLU A 188 -20.29 5.43 -7.03
CA GLU A 188 -21.52 5.10 -6.29
C GLU A 188 -22.20 6.34 -5.66
N GLY A 189 -21.65 7.56 -5.85
CA GLY A 189 -22.20 8.78 -5.27
C GLY A 189 -22.09 8.86 -3.74
N LYS A 190 -21.26 8.03 -3.11
CA LYS A 190 -21.01 8.03 -1.66
C LYS A 190 -20.07 9.15 -1.24
N ALA A 191 -19.22 9.62 -2.15
CA ALA A 191 -18.37 10.79 -1.99
C ALA A 191 -18.40 11.65 -3.26
N ASP A 192 -18.36 12.97 -3.08
CA ASP A 192 -18.17 13.93 -4.17
C ASP A 192 -16.68 14.26 -4.36
N LEU A 193 -15.94 14.24 -3.25
CA LEU A 193 -14.51 14.46 -3.17
C LEU A 193 -13.92 13.44 -2.17
N PHE A 194 -12.83 12.78 -2.56
CA PHE A 194 -12.15 11.78 -1.73
C PHE A 194 -10.66 12.07 -1.61
N LEU A 195 -10.12 12.12 -0.39
CA LEU A 195 -8.68 12.28 -0.15
C LEU A 195 -8.00 10.91 -0.15
N ALA A 196 -7.13 10.67 -1.12
CA ALA A 196 -6.36 9.43 -1.24
C ALA A 196 -4.97 9.68 -1.87
N TYR A 197 -4.14 8.65 -1.94
CA TYR A 197 -2.81 8.78 -2.54
C TYR A 197 -2.86 9.10 -4.03
N CYS A 198 -2.01 10.02 -4.48
CA CYS A 198 -1.92 10.47 -5.88
C CYS A 198 -1.65 9.31 -6.86
N THR A 199 -0.94 8.27 -6.43
CA THR A 199 -0.69 7.05 -7.23
C THR A 199 -1.96 6.31 -7.66
N ASN A 200 -3.12 6.61 -7.06
CA ASN A 200 -4.41 6.06 -7.51
C ASN A 200 -4.94 6.71 -8.79
N ALA A 201 -4.34 7.80 -9.29
CA ALA A 201 -4.81 8.50 -10.48
C ALA A 201 -4.92 7.57 -11.70
N GLY A 202 -3.88 6.80 -11.99
CA GLY A 202 -3.88 5.85 -13.10
C GLY A 202 -4.94 4.75 -12.98
N PRO A 203 -4.99 4.02 -11.86
CA PRO A 203 -6.06 3.03 -11.61
C PRO A 203 -7.48 3.61 -11.71
N ILE A 204 -7.73 4.76 -11.08
CA ILE A 204 -9.06 5.41 -11.12
C ILE A 204 -9.41 5.83 -12.54
N ALA A 205 -8.49 6.47 -13.27
CA ALA A 205 -8.76 6.95 -14.63
C ALA A 205 -9.10 5.80 -15.61
N ARG A 206 -8.51 4.62 -15.42
CA ARG A 206 -8.85 3.44 -16.23
C ARG A 206 -10.25 2.91 -15.97
N GLU A 207 -10.73 2.99 -14.73
CA GLU A 207 -12.04 2.45 -14.33
C GLU A 207 -13.15 3.50 -14.43
N GLN A 208 -12.82 4.76 -14.16
CA GLN A 208 -13.75 5.88 -14.03
C GLN A 208 -13.13 7.14 -14.66
N PRO A 209 -13.07 7.24 -16.00
CA PRO A 209 -12.33 8.32 -16.69
C PRO A 209 -12.90 9.73 -16.42
N GLY A 210 -14.13 9.84 -15.88
CA GLY A 210 -14.71 11.13 -15.51
C GLY A 210 -14.26 11.66 -14.14
N ILE A 211 -13.64 10.83 -13.29
CA ILE A 211 -13.11 11.26 -11.98
C ILE A 211 -11.78 11.98 -12.22
N ARG A 212 -11.67 13.21 -11.70
CA ARG A 212 -10.46 14.02 -11.85
C ARG A 212 -9.62 13.98 -10.57
N MET A 213 -8.30 13.94 -10.72
CA MET A 213 -7.36 14.17 -9.63
C MET A 213 -7.01 15.66 -9.55
N VAL A 214 -6.98 16.18 -8.33
CA VAL A 214 -6.57 17.55 -8.00
C VAL A 214 -5.47 17.48 -6.95
N HIS A 215 -4.32 18.10 -7.23
CA HIS A 215 -3.24 18.21 -6.24
C HIS A 215 -3.66 19.13 -5.08
N LEU A 216 -3.24 18.78 -3.88
CA LEU A 216 -3.40 19.66 -2.74
C LEU A 216 -2.50 20.90 -2.92
N PRO A 217 -2.98 22.12 -2.57
CA PRO A 217 -2.11 23.28 -2.50
C PRO A 217 -1.01 23.08 -1.44
N GLU A 218 0.12 23.75 -1.58
CA GLU A 218 1.28 23.60 -0.70
C GLU A 218 0.91 23.71 0.80
N THR A 219 0.02 24.64 1.13
CA THR A 219 -0.47 24.86 2.50
C THR A 219 -1.17 23.65 3.12
N LEU A 220 -1.73 22.76 2.29
CA LEU A 220 -2.44 21.54 2.70
C LEU A 220 -1.66 20.26 2.35
N ALA A 221 -0.55 20.36 1.61
CA ALA A 221 0.17 19.22 1.07
C ALA A 221 0.72 18.32 2.18
N VAL A 222 0.43 17.02 2.11
CA VAL A 222 0.90 15.98 3.03
C VAL A 222 1.61 14.91 2.24
N GLY A 223 2.87 14.65 2.60
CA GLY A 223 3.66 13.53 2.10
C GLY A 223 3.42 12.27 2.92
N ALA A 224 3.65 11.12 2.33
CA ALA A 224 3.53 9.82 2.96
C ALA A 224 4.83 9.02 2.79
N ASP A 225 5.48 8.67 3.88
CA ASP A 225 6.67 7.83 3.92
C ASP A 225 6.25 6.37 4.12
N TYR A 226 6.63 5.49 3.22
CA TYR A 226 6.28 4.07 3.20
C TYR A 226 7.42 3.24 3.80
N GLY A 227 7.11 2.42 4.79
CA GLY A 227 8.07 1.56 5.47
C GLY A 227 7.96 0.09 5.09
N ILE A 228 9.08 -0.57 4.86
CA ILE A 228 9.18 -2.03 4.69
C ILE A 228 9.98 -2.64 5.82
N THR A 229 9.58 -3.82 6.27
CA THR A 229 10.30 -4.62 7.26
C THR A 229 10.15 -6.10 6.97
N VAL A 230 11.09 -6.90 7.47
CA VAL A 230 11.04 -8.37 7.45
C VAL A 230 10.63 -8.85 8.84
N ILE A 231 9.68 -9.76 8.92
CA ILE A 231 9.16 -10.33 10.17
C ILE A 231 10.23 -11.23 10.82
N ALA A 232 10.31 -11.23 12.15
CA ALA A 232 11.41 -11.89 12.88
C ALA A 232 11.52 -13.40 12.61
N SER A 233 10.41 -14.08 12.28
CA SER A 233 10.36 -15.50 11.95
C SER A 233 10.46 -15.83 10.45
N ALA A 234 10.82 -14.83 9.62
CA ALA A 234 10.83 -14.98 8.18
C ALA A 234 11.99 -15.82 7.65
N SER A 235 11.79 -16.43 6.49
CA SER A 235 12.82 -17.18 5.77
C SER A 235 13.92 -16.25 5.19
N PRO A 236 15.10 -16.78 4.87
CA PRO A 236 16.13 -16.02 4.14
C PRO A 236 15.63 -15.42 2.81
N ALA A 237 14.65 -16.06 2.17
CA ALA A 237 14.06 -15.58 0.93
C ALA A 237 13.29 -14.28 1.10
N ALA A 238 12.69 -14.04 2.26
CA ALA A 238 12.01 -12.78 2.59
C ALA A 238 12.97 -11.58 2.58
N TYR A 239 14.18 -11.76 3.10
CA TYR A 239 15.23 -10.73 3.02
C TYR A 239 15.65 -10.46 1.56
N ARG A 240 15.74 -11.50 0.73
CA ARG A 240 16.04 -11.33 -0.71
C ARG A 240 14.96 -10.52 -1.41
N LEU A 241 13.67 -10.77 -1.12
CA LEU A 241 12.56 -9.97 -1.65
C LEU A 241 12.64 -8.51 -1.16
N ALA A 242 12.86 -8.29 0.14
CA ALA A 242 12.97 -6.94 0.69
C ALA A 242 14.15 -6.17 0.06
N LEU A 243 15.31 -6.80 -0.11
CA LEU A 243 16.46 -6.21 -0.81
C LEU A 243 16.17 -5.95 -2.29
N PHE A 244 15.41 -6.83 -2.95
CA PHE A 244 15.01 -6.60 -4.35
C PHE A 244 14.09 -5.38 -4.48
N VAL A 245 13.13 -5.18 -3.55
CA VAL A 245 12.31 -3.95 -3.50
C VAL A 245 13.18 -2.70 -3.41
N LEU A 246 14.28 -2.76 -2.63
CA LEU A 246 15.21 -1.64 -2.43
C LEU A 246 16.23 -1.48 -3.56
N SER A 247 16.39 -2.48 -4.41
CA SER A 247 17.36 -2.47 -5.54
C SER A 247 16.93 -1.51 -6.65
N PRO A 248 17.85 -1.08 -7.53
CA PRO A 248 17.49 -0.22 -8.67
C PRO A 248 16.33 -0.76 -9.52
N PRO A 249 16.25 -2.05 -9.91
CA PRO A 249 15.10 -2.58 -10.62
C PRO A 249 13.78 -2.45 -9.85
N GLY A 250 13.76 -2.78 -8.54
CA GLY A 250 12.58 -2.63 -7.70
C GLY A 250 12.14 -1.18 -7.57
N GLN A 251 13.09 -0.27 -7.39
CA GLN A 251 12.84 1.17 -7.27
C GLN A 251 12.34 1.78 -8.60
N GLN A 252 12.84 1.33 -9.76
CA GLN A 252 12.34 1.73 -11.08
C GLN A 252 10.88 1.33 -11.28
N ILE A 253 10.49 0.13 -10.84
CA ILE A 253 9.09 -0.31 -10.89
C ILE A 253 8.22 0.59 -9.99
N LEU A 254 8.66 0.89 -8.76
CA LEU A 254 7.94 1.81 -7.88
C LEU A 254 7.75 3.19 -8.53
N ALA A 255 8.80 3.75 -9.14
CA ALA A 255 8.74 5.04 -9.86
C ALA A 255 7.76 4.99 -11.05
N LYS A 256 7.77 3.91 -11.84
CA LYS A 256 6.81 3.68 -12.94
C LYS A 256 5.35 3.73 -12.46
N HIS A 257 5.09 3.30 -11.22
CA HIS A 257 3.76 3.36 -10.58
C HIS A 257 3.48 4.69 -9.86
N GLY A 258 4.32 5.72 -10.06
CA GLY A 258 4.11 7.07 -9.55
C GLY A 258 4.56 7.30 -8.11
N PHE A 259 5.28 6.35 -7.50
CA PHE A 259 5.93 6.57 -6.21
C PHE A 259 7.24 7.36 -6.39
N VAL A 260 7.57 8.20 -5.40
CA VAL A 260 8.94 8.69 -5.29
C VAL A 260 9.78 7.56 -4.71
N ALA A 261 10.78 7.13 -5.48
CA ALA A 261 11.67 6.00 -5.17
C ALA A 261 12.99 6.53 -4.58
N PRO A 262 13.22 6.45 -3.25
CA PRO A 262 14.39 7.03 -2.60
C PRO A 262 15.72 6.42 -3.03
N GLY A 263 15.70 5.19 -3.55
CA GLY A 263 16.88 4.48 -4.04
C GLY A 263 17.33 4.86 -5.44
N LEU A 264 16.62 5.75 -6.13
CA LEU A 264 17.04 6.27 -7.44
C LEU A 264 17.70 7.64 -7.29
N PRO A 265 18.65 8.02 -8.19
CA PRO A 265 19.16 9.39 -8.27
C PRO A 265 18.01 10.38 -8.44
N LYS A 266 18.16 11.58 -7.88
CA LYS A 266 17.29 12.69 -8.20
C LYS A 266 17.72 13.24 -9.57
N GLU A 267 16.75 13.32 -10.50
CA GLU A 267 16.94 14.03 -11.76
C GLU A 267 17.02 15.53 -11.53
#